data_80dada959d956a81c94421c4d1995b66
#
_entry.id   80dada959d956a81c94421c4d1995b66
#
_cell.length_a   1.000
_cell.length_b   1.000
_cell.length_c   1.000
_cell.angle_alpha   90.00
_cell.angle_beta   90.00
_cell.angle_gamma   90.00
#
_symmetry.space_group_name_H-M   'P 1'
#
loop_
_entity.id
_entity.type
_entity.pdbx_description
1 polymer ?
#
loop_
_entity_poly.entity_id
_entity_poly.type
_entity_poly.pdbx_seq_one_letter_code
_entity_poly.pdbx_strand_id
1 'polypeptide(L)'
;MTRRGVMSVTIAIALTMPLTLSAQGVNKRVFVSAVDSAGRPITDLTTADFHVTEDGVKREVTGATIGRAPLRIVLMVDSSTATSAMMNTFRIALNGFADMLPAEHEISFITTGGQIRVRTQPSADRDKLKTEIARFASEGGANAFLETMIEADTRFLKSAPAQWPVFVIVTTDNGETRREPDLARYNKFMNDFLGRGGTAHAVVLAGRQSGPVTDLTQNLVQNTGGLYTSIVVDSGLPERLKNIAQRLADDHHLMADRYEVEFSGDAKLLQPTVIVTAAGNDVRLQMSPRRPF
;
A
#
# COMPACT_ATOMS: atom_id res chain seq x y z
N MET A 1 -48.34 0.56 75.79
CA MET A 1 -47.63 -0.35 74.80
C MET A 1 -47.46 0.35 73.51
N THR A 2 -46.28 0.94 73.30
CA THR A 2 -45.93 1.78 72.15
C THR A 2 -44.89 1.01 71.29
N ARG A 3 -45.29 0.56 70.08
CA ARG A 3 -44.44 -0.10 69.11
C ARG A 3 -43.64 1.00 68.36
N ARG A 4 -42.31 0.98 68.48
CA ARG A 4 -41.42 1.77 67.69
C ARG A 4 -41.16 1.05 66.34
N GLY A 5 -41.56 1.68 65.24
CA GLY A 5 -41.20 1.24 63.87
C GLY A 5 -39.77 1.62 63.55
N VAL A 6 -38.99 0.64 63.08
CA VAL A 6 -37.64 0.84 62.57
C VAL A 6 -37.76 1.08 61.05
N MET A 7 -37.30 2.26 60.63
CA MET A 7 -37.28 2.65 59.22
C MET A 7 -35.89 2.30 58.64
N SER A 8 -35.86 1.26 57.79
CA SER A 8 -34.63 0.87 57.09
C SER A 8 -34.44 1.74 55.85
N VAL A 9 -33.37 2.53 55.81
CA VAL A 9 -32.96 3.29 54.63
C VAL A 9 -31.97 2.44 53.82
N THR A 10 -32.39 1.98 52.64
CA THR A 10 -31.51 1.27 51.68
C THR A 10 -30.82 2.30 50.78
N ILE A 11 -29.54 2.48 50.97
CA ILE A 11 -28.68 3.32 50.07
C ILE A 11 -28.26 2.45 48.91
N ALA A 12 -28.79 2.71 47.71
CA ALA A 12 -28.30 2.12 46.46
C ALA A 12 -27.07 2.91 45.96
N ILE A 13 -25.88 2.31 46.04
CA ILE A 13 -24.67 2.85 45.45
C ILE A 13 -24.68 2.47 43.98
N ALA A 14 -24.95 3.44 43.10
CA ALA A 14 -24.81 3.26 41.66
C ALA A 14 -23.31 3.31 41.31
N LEU A 15 -22.74 2.16 41.01
CA LEU A 15 -21.37 2.03 40.51
C LEU A 15 -21.35 2.47 39.04
N THR A 16 -21.00 3.76 38.78
CA THR A 16 -20.74 4.24 37.41
C THR A 16 -19.37 3.72 36.96
N MET A 17 -19.35 2.61 36.25
CA MET A 17 -18.16 2.21 35.49
C MET A 17 -17.95 3.21 34.36
N PRO A 18 -16.75 3.82 34.23
CA PRO A 18 -16.45 4.59 33.04
C PRO A 18 -16.39 3.62 31.84
N LEU A 19 -17.32 3.79 30.90
CA LEU A 19 -17.22 3.19 29.58
C LEU A 19 -16.02 3.84 28.88
N THR A 20 -14.85 3.21 28.96
CA THR A 20 -13.73 3.55 28.09
C THR A 20 -14.18 3.15 26.67
N LEU A 21 -14.62 4.12 25.87
CA LEU A 21 -14.71 3.94 24.41
C LEU A 21 -13.30 3.66 23.93
N SER A 22 -12.98 2.39 23.72
CA SER A 22 -11.82 2.01 22.93
C SER A 22 -12.07 2.53 21.52
N ALA A 23 -11.41 3.63 21.15
CA ALA A 23 -11.32 4.00 19.75
C ALA A 23 -10.78 2.77 19.01
N GLN A 24 -11.51 2.27 18.03
CA GLN A 24 -11.05 1.16 17.20
C GLN A 24 -9.75 1.59 16.53
N GLY A 25 -8.62 1.07 17.02
CA GLY A 25 -7.30 1.34 16.46
C GLY A 25 -7.20 0.71 15.09
N VAL A 26 -6.61 1.44 14.16
CA VAL A 26 -6.22 0.92 12.84
C VAL A 26 -4.77 0.49 12.94
N ASN A 27 -4.45 -0.69 12.42
CA ASN A 27 -3.06 -1.13 12.37
C ASN A 27 -2.30 -0.25 11.36
N LYS A 28 -1.31 0.51 11.86
CA LYS A 28 -0.41 1.36 11.08
C LYS A 28 1.01 0.83 11.14
N ARG A 29 1.82 1.18 10.16
CA ARG A 29 3.20 0.73 10.01
C ARG A 29 4.14 1.89 9.79
N VAL A 30 5.30 1.81 10.40
CA VAL A 30 6.43 2.71 10.14
C VAL A 30 7.70 1.90 9.96
N PHE A 31 8.62 2.42 9.16
CA PHE A 31 9.90 1.77 8.91
C PHE A 31 11.01 2.54 9.62
N VAL A 32 11.81 1.81 10.41
CA VAL A 32 12.82 2.39 11.27
C VAL A 32 14.15 1.67 11.08
N SER A 33 15.21 2.42 10.78
CA SER A 33 16.57 1.88 10.84
C SER A 33 17.08 2.04 12.28
N ALA A 34 17.53 0.97 12.89
CA ALA A 34 18.21 0.99 14.16
C ALA A 34 19.71 0.76 13.94
N VAL A 35 20.54 1.67 14.41
CA VAL A 35 22.00 1.57 14.29
C VAL A 35 22.68 1.84 15.63
N ASP A 36 23.84 1.24 15.83
CA ASP A 36 24.69 1.51 16.99
C ASP A 36 25.48 2.84 16.84
N SER A 37 26.29 3.18 17.81
CA SER A 37 27.13 4.38 17.79
C SER A 37 28.15 4.41 16.64
N ALA A 38 28.51 3.25 16.09
CA ALA A 38 29.39 3.07 14.95
C ALA A 38 28.64 3.06 13.59
N GLY A 39 27.30 3.18 13.61
CA GLY A 39 26.47 3.17 12.42
C GLY A 39 26.15 1.77 11.89
N ARG A 40 26.43 0.71 12.65
CA ARG A 40 26.14 -0.68 12.23
C ARG A 40 24.68 -1.01 12.55
N PRO A 41 23.97 -1.72 11.63
CA PRO A 41 22.59 -2.12 11.88
C PRO A 41 22.47 -2.99 13.15
N ILE A 42 21.46 -2.67 13.97
CA ILE A 42 21.03 -3.49 15.10
C ILE A 42 19.80 -4.27 14.64
N THR A 43 19.89 -5.60 14.66
CA THR A 43 18.86 -6.47 14.05
C THR A 43 18.19 -7.43 15.04
N ASP A 44 18.43 -7.25 16.34
CA ASP A 44 17.95 -8.10 17.44
C ASP A 44 16.94 -7.40 18.36
N LEU A 45 16.45 -6.21 17.99
CA LEU A 45 15.39 -5.53 18.74
C LEU A 45 14.06 -6.27 18.60
N THR A 46 13.29 -6.27 19.68
CA THR A 46 11.98 -6.89 19.78
C THR A 46 10.87 -5.85 19.85
N THR A 47 9.62 -6.26 19.76
CA THR A 47 8.45 -5.38 19.92
C THR A 47 8.47 -4.57 21.21
N ALA A 48 8.98 -5.15 22.30
CA ALA A 48 9.06 -4.52 23.61
C ALA A 48 10.06 -3.34 23.67
N ASP A 49 11.02 -3.33 22.75
CA ASP A 49 12.06 -2.30 22.70
C ASP A 49 11.57 -1.01 22.03
N PHE A 50 10.47 -1.06 21.29
CA PHE A 50 9.94 0.10 20.57
C PHE A 50 8.82 0.81 21.31
N HIS A 51 8.85 2.16 21.24
CA HIS A 51 7.79 3.02 21.75
C HIS A 51 7.34 3.97 20.65
N VAL A 52 6.04 4.04 20.43
CA VAL A 52 5.43 4.87 19.37
C VAL A 52 4.51 5.90 20.01
N THR A 53 4.64 7.14 19.57
CA THR A 53 3.66 8.21 19.84
C THR A 53 3.12 8.75 18.50
N GLU A 54 1.84 9.04 18.46
CA GLU A 54 1.13 9.61 17.32
C GLU A 54 0.42 10.88 17.76
N ASP A 55 0.85 12.03 17.25
CA ASP A 55 0.45 13.38 17.73
C ASP A 55 0.58 13.54 19.26
N GLY A 56 1.67 13.01 19.82
CA GLY A 56 1.96 13.07 21.26
C GLY A 56 1.22 12.03 22.11
N VAL A 57 0.31 11.23 21.52
CA VAL A 57 -0.40 10.15 22.21
C VAL A 57 0.38 8.85 22.09
N LYS A 58 0.68 8.21 23.22
CA LYS A 58 1.34 6.89 23.23
C LYS A 58 0.44 5.84 22.58
N ARG A 59 1.01 5.07 21.66
CA ARG A 59 0.32 3.98 20.96
C ARG A 59 0.91 2.63 21.35
N GLU A 60 0.08 1.61 21.34
CA GLU A 60 0.50 0.24 21.55
C GLU A 60 1.24 -0.26 20.31
N VAL A 61 2.48 -0.74 20.50
CA VAL A 61 3.25 -1.42 19.45
C VAL A 61 2.81 -2.87 19.41
N THR A 62 2.26 -3.29 18.29
CA THR A 62 1.68 -4.62 18.08
C THR A 62 2.65 -5.60 17.42
N GLY A 63 3.70 -5.08 16.78
CA GLY A 63 4.73 -5.89 16.12
C GLY A 63 5.98 -5.08 15.78
N ALA A 64 7.11 -5.76 15.74
CA ALA A 64 8.37 -5.23 15.21
C ALA A 64 9.14 -6.38 14.55
N THR A 65 9.33 -6.28 13.23
CA THR A 65 10.02 -7.32 12.46
C THR A 65 11.00 -6.67 11.49
N ILE A 66 12.10 -7.38 11.19
CA ILE A 66 13.02 -6.94 10.13
C ILE A 66 12.29 -7.00 8.80
N GLY A 67 12.37 -5.91 8.06
CA GLY A 67 11.63 -5.69 6.82
C GLY A 67 12.11 -6.54 5.65
N ARG A 68 12.13 -7.86 5.79
CA ARG A 68 12.47 -8.82 4.73
C ARG A 68 11.24 -9.43 4.06
N ALA A 69 10.06 -8.94 4.40
CA ALA A 69 8.84 -9.43 3.78
C ALA A 69 8.88 -9.21 2.25
N PRO A 70 8.47 -10.19 1.44
CA PRO A 70 8.42 -10.02 0.00
C PRO A 70 7.36 -8.97 -0.38
N LEU A 71 7.55 -8.35 -1.54
CA LEU A 71 6.55 -7.47 -2.12
C LEU A 71 5.37 -8.30 -2.64
N ARG A 72 4.16 -7.81 -2.39
CA ARG A 72 2.92 -8.26 -3.00
C ARG A 72 2.51 -7.25 -4.06
N ILE A 73 2.80 -7.57 -5.32
CA ILE A 73 2.66 -6.64 -6.44
C ILE A 73 1.38 -6.93 -7.20
N VAL A 74 0.53 -5.92 -7.35
CA VAL A 74 -0.56 -5.91 -8.32
C VAL A 74 -0.07 -5.17 -9.56
N LEU A 75 0.21 -5.91 -10.62
CA LEU A 75 0.50 -5.38 -11.95
C LEU A 75 -0.82 -5.14 -12.66
N MET A 76 -1.30 -3.89 -12.64
CA MET A 76 -2.57 -3.47 -13.21
C MET A 76 -2.35 -2.79 -14.56
N VAL A 77 -2.94 -3.35 -15.61
CA VAL A 77 -2.67 -2.93 -16.99
C VAL A 77 -3.98 -2.63 -17.73
N ASP A 78 -4.01 -1.48 -18.36
CA ASP A 78 -5.11 -1.11 -19.25
C ASP A 78 -5.16 -2.02 -20.48
N SER A 79 -6.28 -2.67 -20.68
CA SER A 79 -6.59 -3.51 -21.85
C SER A 79 -7.82 -3.01 -22.62
N SER A 80 -8.20 -1.76 -22.38
CA SER A 80 -9.32 -1.13 -23.07
C SER A 80 -9.06 -0.98 -24.59
N THR A 81 -10.07 -0.55 -25.31
CA THR A 81 -9.96 -0.29 -26.76
C THR A 81 -8.82 0.70 -27.09
N ALA A 82 -8.52 1.63 -26.17
CA ALA A 82 -7.46 2.64 -26.37
C ALA A 82 -6.06 2.05 -26.54
N THR A 83 -5.82 0.84 -26.00
CA THR A 83 -4.49 0.19 -26.01
C THR A 83 -4.29 -0.79 -27.18
N SER A 84 -5.28 -0.99 -28.03
CA SER A 84 -5.27 -2.05 -29.06
C SER A 84 -4.02 -2.03 -29.97
N ALA A 85 -3.56 -0.85 -30.38
CA ALA A 85 -2.38 -0.71 -31.23
C ALA A 85 -1.04 -0.92 -30.47
N MET A 86 -1.07 -0.89 -29.15
CA MET A 86 0.13 -0.88 -28.27
C MET A 86 0.47 -2.25 -27.70
N MET A 87 -0.33 -3.29 -27.96
CA MET A 87 -0.24 -4.60 -27.32
C MET A 87 1.13 -5.24 -27.42
N ASN A 88 1.83 -5.09 -28.55
CA ASN A 88 3.17 -5.66 -28.71
C ASN A 88 4.18 -4.98 -27.79
N THR A 89 4.16 -3.65 -27.73
CA THR A 89 5.02 -2.87 -26.84
C THR A 89 4.73 -3.19 -25.37
N PHE A 90 3.46 -3.35 -25.01
CA PHE A 90 3.07 -3.73 -23.66
C PHE A 90 3.65 -5.09 -23.26
N ARG A 91 3.54 -6.11 -24.13
CA ARG A 91 4.13 -7.45 -23.85
C ARG A 91 5.63 -7.37 -23.63
N ILE A 92 6.35 -6.62 -24.47
CA ILE A 92 7.80 -6.42 -24.33
C ILE A 92 8.12 -5.76 -22.97
N ALA A 93 7.40 -4.70 -22.64
CA ALA A 93 7.59 -3.94 -21.42
C ALA A 93 7.28 -4.76 -20.15
N LEU A 94 6.18 -5.48 -20.15
CA LEU A 94 5.75 -6.33 -19.03
C LEU A 94 6.69 -7.51 -18.80
N ASN A 95 7.20 -8.14 -19.87
CA ASN A 95 8.22 -9.19 -19.75
C ASN A 95 9.51 -8.63 -19.16
N GLY A 96 9.99 -7.47 -19.66
CA GLY A 96 11.19 -6.83 -19.12
C GLY A 96 11.06 -6.43 -17.65
N PHE A 97 9.88 -6.03 -17.22
CA PHE A 97 9.57 -5.78 -15.81
C PHE A 97 9.66 -7.06 -14.98
N ALA A 98 9.03 -8.14 -15.45
CA ALA A 98 9.01 -9.42 -14.75
C ALA A 98 10.42 -10.04 -14.60
N ASP A 99 11.28 -9.86 -15.60
CA ASP A 99 12.65 -10.39 -15.61
C ASP A 99 13.58 -9.68 -14.61
N MET A 100 13.31 -8.43 -14.30
CA MET A 100 14.18 -7.63 -13.41
C MET A 100 13.84 -7.80 -11.93
N LEU A 101 12.65 -8.29 -11.60
CA LEU A 101 12.24 -8.41 -10.20
C LEU A 101 12.77 -9.70 -9.56
N PRO A 102 13.32 -9.63 -8.33
CA PRO A 102 13.69 -10.79 -7.55
C PRO A 102 12.57 -11.84 -7.45
N ALA A 103 12.97 -13.11 -7.42
CA ALA A 103 12.03 -14.23 -7.53
C ALA A 103 11.09 -14.38 -6.31
N GLU A 104 11.51 -13.88 -5.14
CA GLU A 104 10.71 -13.95 -3.90
C GLU A 104 9.44 -13.09 -3.92
N HIS A 105 9.36 -12.09 -4.80
CA HIS A 105 8.20 -11.21 -4.88
C HIS A 105 7.04 -11.88 -5.59
N GLU A 106 5.83 -11.72 -5.06
CA GLU A 106 4.62 -12.23 -5.69
C GLU A 106 3.97 -11.17 -6.58
N ILE A 107 3.63 -11.56 -7.78
CA ILE A 107 2.97 -10.69 -8.77
C ILE A 107 1.62 -11.28 -9.15
N SER A 108 0.57 -10.48 -9.02
CA SER A 108 -0.70 -10.70 -9.70
C SER A 108 -0.76 -9.83 -10.95
N PHE A 109 -1.22 -10.38 -12.07
CA PHE A 109 -1.44 -9.63 -13.31
C PHE A 109 -2.93 -9.49 -13.55
N ILE A 110 -3.40 -8.25 -13.63
CA ILE A 110 -4.80 -7.92 -13.83
C ILE A 110 -4.96 -6.90 -14.95
N THR A 111 -6.09 -6.95 -15.64
CA THR A 111 -6.42 -6.06 -16.73
C THR A 111 -7.73 -5.33 -16.45
N THR A 112 -7.90 -4.12 -17.07
CA THR A 112 -8.98 -3.19 -16.73
C THR A 112 -9.97 -2.93 -17.86
N GLY A 113 -9.83 -3.60 -19.02
CA GLY A 113 -10.70 -3.38 -20.19
C GLY A 113 -12.14 -3.83 -19.93
N GLY A 114 -13.07 -2.87 -19.82
CA GLY A 114 -14.48 -3.09 -19.56
C GLY A 114 -14.81 -3.53 -18.13
N GLN A 115 -13.98 -4.36 -17.54
CA GLN A 115 -14.11 -4.87 -16.18
C GLN A 115 -12.77 -5.46 -15.72
N ILE A 116 -12.63 -5.70 -14.42
CA ILE A 116 -11.47 -6.41 -13.89
C ILE A 116 -11.38 -7.83 -14.46
N ARG A 117 -10.19 -8.21 -14.94
CA ARG A 117 -9.86 -9.59 -15.27
C ARG A 117 -8.56 -9.98 -14.61
N VAL A 118 -8.60 -11.05 -13.83
CA VAL A 118 -7.43 -11.63 -13.18
C VAL A 118 -6.76 -12.58 -14.15
N ARG A 119 -5.62 -12.18 -14.69
CA ARG A 119 -4.81 -13.00 -15.61
C ARG A 119 -3.95 -14.01 -14.84
N THR A 120 -3.30 -13.53 -13.76
CA THR A 120 -2.61 -14.40 -12.80
C THR A 120 -2.99 -14.01 -11.37
N GLN A 121 -3.20 -15.01 -10.53
CA GLN A 121 -3.25 -14.84 -9.08
C GLN A 121 -1.86 -14.46 -8.56
N PRO A 122 -1.75 -13.86 -7.38
CA PRO A 122 -0.45 -13.57 -6.79
C PRO A 122 0.44 -14.82 -6.72
N SER A 123 1.61 -14.74 -7.32
CA SER A 123 2.53 -15.86 -7.42
C SER A 123 3.96 -15.37 -7.69
N ALA A 124 4.93 -16.11 -7.18
CA ALA A 124 6.34 -15.97 -7.52
C ALA A 124 6.73 -16.65 -8.85
N ASP A 125 5.81 -17.43 -9.44
CA ASP A 125 6.01 -18.14 -10.71
C ASP A 125 6.04 -17.17 -11.89
N ARG A 126 7.25 -16.86 -12.37
CA ARG A 126 7.49 -15.96 -13.50
C ARG A 126 7.09 -16.58 -14.84
N ASP A 127 7.18 -17.88 -15.00
CA ASP A 127 6.84 -18.56 -16.26
C ASP A 127 5.33 -18.49 -16.49
N LYS A 128 4.54 -18.66 -15.44
CA LYS A 128 3.09 -18.48 -15.49
C LYS A 128 2.73 -17.03 -15.84
N LEU A 129 3.39 -16.06 -15.22
CA LEU A 129 3.19 -14.65 -15.51
C LEU A 129 3.50 -14.34 -16.98
N LYS A 130 4.66 -14.77 -17.49
CA LYS A 130 5.08 -14.57 -18.88
C LYS A 130 4.15 -15.23 -19.89
N THR A 131 3.63 -16.41 -19.56
CA THR A 131 2.63 -17.09 -20.39
C THR A 131 1.36 -16.25 -20.55
N GLU A 132 0.89 -15.63 -19.46
CA GLU A 132 -0.30 -14.77 -19.53
C GLU A 132 0.01 -13.42 -20.19
N ILE A 133 1.21 -12.87 -20.02
CA ILE A 133 1.65 -11.67 -20.78
C ILE A 133 1.68 -11.96 -22.28
N ALA A 134 2.16 -13.13 -22.70
CA ALA A 134 2.18 -13.49 -24.13
C ALA A 134 0.77 -13.58 -24.74
N ARG A 135 -0.22 -13.97 -23.93
CA ARG A 135 -1.64 -14.07 -24.33
C ARG A 135 -2.41 -12.75 -24.17
N PHE A 136 -1.79 -11.75 -23.55
CA PHE A 136 -2.42 -10.46 -23.30
C PHE A 136 -2.81 -9.78 -24.62
N ALA A 137 -4.06 -9.32 -24.69
CA ALA A 137 -4.61 -8.62 -25.83
C ALA A 137 -5.57 -7.54 -25.35
N SER A 138 -5.94 -6.60 -26.22
CA SER A 138 -7.02 -5.68 -25.92
C SER A 138 -8.33 -6.45 -25.72
N GLU A 139 -8.97 -6.18 -24.59
CA GLU A 139 -10.23 -6.84 -24.20
C GLU A 139 -11.44 -5.98 -24.53
N GLY A 140 -11.19 -4.77 -25.04
CA GLY A 140 -12.24 -3.84 -25.44
C GLY A 140 -12.86 -3.08 -24.26
N GLY A 141 -13.93 -2.35 -24.53
CA GLY A 141 -14.61 -1.55 -23.52
C GLY A 141 -13.83 -0.32 -23.05
N ALA A 142 -14.34 0.32 -22.02
CA ALA A 142 -13.66 1.42 -21.33
C ALA A 142 -12.67 0.90 -20.27
N ASN A 143 -11.76 1.77 -19.84
CA ASN A 143 -10.84 1.46 -18.76
C ASN A 143 -11.57 1.54 -17.40
N ALA A 144 -11.84 0.42 -16.78
CA ALA A 144 -12.47 0.31 -15.45
C ALA A 144 -11.44 0.52 -14.33
N PHE A 145 -10.76 1.67 -14.35
CA PHE A 145 -9.56 1.94 -13.54
C PHE A 145 -9.81 1.88 -12.03
N LEU A 146 -10.69 2.74 -11.52
CA LEU A 146 -10.89 2.90 -10.07
C LEU A 146 -11.48 1.65 -9.43
N GLU A 147 -12.50 1.07 -10.07
CA GLU A 147 -13.16 -0.15 -9.59
C GLU A 147 -12.17 -1.32 -9.53
N THR A 148 -11.37 -1.48 -10.58
CA THR A 148 -10.34 -2.53 -10.64
C THR A 148 -9.29 -2.36 -9.55
N MET A 149 -8.83 -1.14 -9.31
CA MET A 149 -7.83 -0.84 -8.29
C MET A 149 -8.35 -1.19 -6.88
N ILE A 150 -9.57 -0.76 -6.53
CA ILE A 150 -10.18 -1.03 -5.23
C ILE A 150 -10.45 -2.53 -5.03
N GLU A 151 -10.92 -3.20 -6.08
CA GLU A 151 -11.19 -4.63 -6.02
C GLU A 151 -9.90 -5.45 -5.93
N ALA A 152 -8.86 -5.09 -6.66
CA ALA A 152 -7.55 -5.73 -6.60
C ALA A 152 -6.90 -5.56 -5.22
N ASP A 153 -7.00 -4.38 -4.63
CA ASP A 153 -6.55 -4.14 -3.26
C ASP A 153 -7.25 -5.09 -2.27
N THR A 154 -8.56 -5.19 -2.38
CA THR A 154 -9.38 -6.02 -1.49
C THR A 154 -9.06 -7.51 -1.64
N ARG A 155 -8.90 -8.00 -2.88
CA ARG A 155 -8.68 -9.42 -3.17
C ARG A 155 -7.26 -9.87 -2.88
N PHE A 156 -6.27 -9.02 -3.20
CA PHE A 156 -4.87 -9.45 -3.27
C PHE A 156 -3.98 -8.80 -2.22
N LEU A 157 -4.11 -7.51 -1.96
CA LEU A 157 -3.19 -6.83 -1.05
C LEU A 157 -3.64 -6.94 0.41
N LYS A 158 -4.92 -6.80 0.69
CA LYS A 158 -5.46 -6.96 2.05
C LYS A 158 -5.40 -8.39 2.56
N SER A 159 -5.41 -9.37 1.65
CA SER A 159 -5.35 -10.80 2.02
C SER A 159 -3.96 -11.27 2.46
N ALA A 160 -2.93 -10.45 2.29
CA ALA A 160 -1.54 -10.77 2.62
C ALA A 160 -0.90 -9.68 3.50
N PRO A 161 -1.36 -9.48 4.75
CA PRO A 161 -0.92 -8.39 5.61
C PRO A 161 0.57 -8.44 5.98
N ALA A 162 1.19 -9.63 5.89
CA ALA A 162 2.62 -9.82 6.15
C ALA A 162 3.53 -9.43 4.97
N GLN A 163 2.95 -9.08 3.81
CA GLN A 163 3.70 -8.67 2.62
C GLN A 163 3.51 -7.18 2.36
N TRP A 164 4.47 -6.55 1.70
CA TRP A 164 4.36 -5.13 1.38
C TRP A 164 3.48 -4.92 0.15
N PRO A 165 2.38 -4.15 0.28
CA PRO A 165 1.43 -3.95 -0.80
C PRO A 165 1.95 -2.93 -1.81
N VAL A 166 2.01 -3.35 -3.08
CA VAL A 166 2.50 -2.53 -4.19
C VAL A 166 1.52 -2.56 -5.36
N PHE A 167 1.21 -1.39 -5.91
CA PHE A 167 0.63 -1.27 -7.24
C PHE A 167 1.69 -0.87 -8.26
N VAL A 168 1.71 -1.56 -9.41
CA VAL A 168 2.40 -1.13 -10.62
C VAL A 168 1.33 -0.96 -11.69
N ILE A 169 1.13 0.27 -12.13
CA ILE A 169 0.02 0.65 -12.99
C ILE A 169 0.55 1.06 -14.37
N VAL A 170 0.02 0.44 -15.41
CA VAL A 170 0.19 0.87 -16.80
C VAL A 170 -1.19 1.20 -17.35
N THR A 171 -1.46 2.46 -17.59
CA THR A 171 -2.79 2.91 -17.97
C THR A 171 -2.76 3.97 -19.06
N THR A 172 -3.88 4.13 -19.74
CA THR A 172 -4.13 5.25 -20.64
C THR A 172 -5.09 6.22 -19.99
N ASP A 173 -5.01 7.46 -20.39
CA ASP A 173 -5.97 8.49 -19.98
C ASP A 173 -7.23 8.51 -20.87
N ASN A 174 -7.22 7.70 -21.91
CA ASN A 174 -8.31 7.60 -22.88
C ASN A 174 -9.21 6.42 -22.56
N GLY A 175 -10.47 6.67 -22.29
CA GLY A 175 -11.47 5.62 -22.34
C GLY A 175 -12.09 5.20 -21.04
N GLU A 176 -11.83 5.88 -19.93
CA GLU A 176 -12.64 5.64 -18.74
C GLU A 176 -14.10 6.04 -19.00
N THR A 177 -15.01 5.32 -18.38
CA THR A 177 -16.43 5.65 -18.41
C THR A 177 -16.62 7.12 -18.04
N ARG A 178 -17.40 7.85 -18.82
CA ARG A 178 -17.72 9.30 -18.67
C ARG A 178 -18.35 9.68 -17.32
N ARG A 179 -18.24 8.86 -16.30
CA ARG A 179 -18.72 9.16 -14.96
C ARG A 179 -17.58 9.80 -14.19
N GLU A 180 -17.91 10.87 -13.50
CA GLU A 180 -16.99 11.42 -12.50
C GLU A 180 -16.58 10.30 -11.54
N PRO A 181 -15.28 10.15 -11.23
CA PRO A 181 -14.82 9.12 -10.33
C PRO A 181 -15.43 9.32 -8.94
N ASP A 182 -15.77 8.23 -8.28
CA ASP A 182 -16.25 8.27 -6.88
C ASP A 182 -15.09 8.64 -5.95
N LEU A 183 -14.88 9.94 -5.75
CA LEU A 183 -13.80 10.47 -4.92
C LEU A 183 -13.90 10.02 -3.45
N ALA A 184 -15.11 9.76 -2.94
CA ALA A 184 -15.27 9.28 -1.57
C ALA A 184 -14.70 7.86 -1.41
N ARG A 185 -14.99 6.97 -2.38
CA ARG A 185 -14.41 5.62 -2.42
C ARG A 185 -12.90 5.66 -2.65
N TYR A 186 -12.43 6.53 -3.56
CA TYR A 186 -11.01 6.71 -3.80
C TYR A 186 -10.26 7.17 -2.55
N ASN A 187 -10.75 8.18 -1.85
CA ASN A 187 -10.12 8.70 -0.64
C ASN A 187 -10.08 7.65 0.48
N LYS A 188 -11.17 6.88 0.63
CA LYS A 188 -11.20 5.78 1.59
C LYS A 188 -10.14 4.72 1.26
N PHE A 189 -10.05 4.31 -0.01
CA PHE A 189 -9.02 3.39 -0.48
C PHE A 189 -7.62 3.94 -0.22
N MET A 190 -7.36 5.20 -0.60
CA MET A 190 -6.07 5.86 -0.43
C MET A 190 -5.61 5.83 1.03
N ASN A 191 -6.47 6.26 1.96
CA ASN A 191 -6.15 6.29 3.37
C ASN A 191 -5.83 4.91 3.95
N ASP A 192 -6.61 3.92 3.57
CA ASP A 192 -6.42 2.53 3.99
C ASP A 192 -5.13 1.93 3.40
N PHE A 193 -4.88 2.18 2.11
CA PHE A 193 -3.67 1.73 1.43
C PHE A 193 -2.40 2.36 2.01
N LEU A 194 -2.43 3.67 2.27
CA LEU A 194 -1.35 4.39 2.95
C LEU A 194 -1.12 3.88 4.37
N GLY A 195 -2.19 3.63 5.13
CA GLY A 195 -2.12 3.09 6.49
C GLY A 195 -1.41 1.74 6.57
N ARG A 196 -1.47 0.94 5.51
CA ARG A 196 -0.76 -0.34 5.37
C ARG A 196 0.64 -0.23 4.77
N GLY A 197 1.18 0.98 4.58
CA GLY A 197 2.49 1.20 3.95
C GLY A 197 2.50 0.92 2.45
N GLY A 198 1.34 1.01 1.79
CA GLY A 198 1.21 0.74 0.36
C GLY A 198 1.95 1.74 -0.52
N THR A 199 2.48 1.27 -1.65
CA THR A 199 3.11 2.09 -2.68
C THR A 199 2.53 1.83 -4.04
N ALA A 200 2.44 2.89 -4.82
CA ALA A 200 2.00 2.80 -6.20
C ALA A 200 3.03 3.45 -7.13
N HIS A 201 3.37 2.74 -8.20
CA HIS A 201 4.15 3.26 -9.32
C HIS A 201 3.27 3.25 -10.56
N ALA A 202 3.45 4.24 -11.44
CA ALA A 202 2.62 4.31 -12.62
C ALA A 202 3.35 4.83 -13.86
N VAL A 203 2.99 4.24 -14.99
CA VAL A 203 3.24 4.81 -16.32
C VAL A 203 1.89 5.08 -16.96
N VAL A 204 1.63 6.35 -17.27
CA VAL A 204 0.41 6.80 -17.93
C VAL A 204 0.72 7.16 -19.36
N LEU A 205 0.04 6.52 -20.31
CA LEU A 205 0.07 6.94 -21.71
C LEU A 205 -0.95 8.07 -21.87
N ALA A 206 -0.44 9.30 -21.80
CA ALA A 206 -1.23 10.50 -21.78
C ALA A 206 -1.75 10.86 -23.18
N GLY A 207 -3.02 11.25 -23.22
CA GLY A 207 -3.60 11.93 -24.36
C GLY A 207 -3.20 13.41 -24.45
N ARG A 208 -3.86 14.16 -25.32
CA ARG A 208 -3.63 15.61 -25.45
C ARG A 208 -4.12 16.42 -24.25
N GLN A 209 -5.02 15.89 -23.46
CA GLN A 209 -5.59 16.50 -22.26
C GLN A 209 -5.51 15.49 -21.13
N SER A 210 -5.22 15.99 -19.92
CA SER A 210 -5.28 15.18 -18.71
C SER A 210 -6.72 14.86 -18.36
N GLY A 211 -7.00 13.63 -18.01
CA GLY A 211 -8.32 13.16 -17.59
C GLY A 211 -8.30 12.61 -16.17
N PRO A 212 -9.44 12.15 -15.64
CA PRO A 212 -9.58 11.69 -14.27
C PRO A 212 -8.63 10.56 -13.89
N VAL A 213 -8.30 9.66 -14.82
CA VAL A 213 -7.35 8.56 -14.56
C VAL A 213 -5.97 9.09 -14.28
N THR A 214 -5.50 10.06 -15.08
CA THR A 214 -4.21 10.72 -14.85
C THR A 214 -4.17 11.39 -13.48
N ASP A 215 -5.19 12.15 -13.12
CA ASP A 215 -5.25 12.88 -11.86
C ASP A 215 -5.27 11.94 -10.65
N LEU A 216 -6.10 10.90 -10.67
CA LEU A 216 -6.16 9.89 -9.62
C LEU A 216 -4.84 9.12 -9.49
N THR A 217 -4.24 8.74 -10.62
CA THR A 217 -2.98 7.99 -10.66
C THR A 217 -1.83 8.84 -10.12
N GLN A 218 -1.73 10.10 -10.56
CA GLN A 218 -0.70 11.02 -10.08
C GLN A 218 -0.84 11.28 -8.59
N ASN A 219 -2.06 11.54 -8.11
CA ASN A 219 -2.34 11.73 -6.70
C ASN A 219 -1.95 10.50 -5.87
N LEU A 220 -2.32 9.29 -6.32
CA LEU A 220 -1.97 8.03 -5.66
C LEU A 220 -0.45 7.88 -5.55
N VAL A 221 0.27 8.04 -6.66
CA VAL A 221 1.74 7.86 -6.70
C VAL A 221 2.45 8.89 -5.84
N GLN A 222 2.06 10.16 -5.90
CA GLN A 222 2.65 11.23 -5.08
C GLN A 222 2.46 10.99 -3.58
N ASN A 223 1.26 10.59 -3.16
CA ASN A 223 0.98 10.31 -1.76
C ASN A 223 1.65 9.03 -1.23
N THR A 224 1.96 8.08 -2.11
CA THR A 224 2.61 6.81 -1.73
C THR A 224 4.12 6.80 -1.95
N GLY A 225 4.71 7.87 -2.50
CA GLY A 225 6.16 7.99 -2.73
C GLY A 225 6.72 7.10 -3.84
N GLY A 226 5.89 6.67 -4.79
CA GLY A 226 6.33 5.87 -5.93
C GLY A 226 6.85 6.72 -7.10
N LEU A 227 7.11 6.06 -8.24
CA LEU A 227 7.50 6.70 -9.49
C LEU A 227 6.27 6.93 -10.36
N TYR A 228 6.07 8.17 -10.78
CA TYR A 228 5.07 8.54 -11.78
C TYR A 228 5.77 8.97 -13.07
N THR A 229 5.34 8.43 -14.19
CA THR A 229 5.80 8.88 -15.52
C THR A 229 4.62 8.98 -16.48
N SER A 230 4.52 10.11 -17.15
CA SER A 230 3.62 10.28 -18.30
C SER A 230 4.43 10.17 -19.59
N ILE A 231 3.96 9.38 -20.54
CA ILE A 231 4.57 9.20 -21.86
C ILE A 231 3.52 9.43 -22.95
N VAL A 232 3.95 10.00 -24.07
CA VAL A 232 3.06 10.28 -25.21
C VAL A 232 3.07 9.13 -26.22
N VAL A 233 4.22 8.43 -26.32
CA VAL A 233 4.43 7.32 -27.25
C VAL A 233 4.78 6.05 -26.46
N ASP A 234 4.17 4.95 -26.84
CA ASP A 234 4.29 3.67 -26.16
C ASP A 234 5.71 3.07 -26.21
N SER A 235 6.52 3.45 -27.21
CA SER A 235 7.91 2.99 -27.33
C SER A 235 8.78 3.31 -26.09
N GLY A 236 8.41 4.30 -25.28
CA GLY A 236 9.07 4.60 -24.01
C GLY A 236 8.70 3.66 -22.85
N LEU A 237 7.63 2.88 -22.98
CA LEU A 237 7.10 2.05 -21.90
C LEU A 237 8.09 0.99 -21.37
N PRO A 238 8.87 0.24 -22.22
CA PRO A 238 9.79 -0.76 -21.72
C PRO A 238 10.84 -0.21 -20.77
N GLU A 239 11.41 0.96 -21.09
CA GLU A 239 12.40 1.61 -20.22
C GLU A 239 11.77 2.05 -18.88
N ARG A 240 10.58 2.64 -18.93
CA ARG A 240 9.91 3.12 -17.72
C ARG A 240 9.52 1.99 -16.76
N LEU A 241 9.07 0.86 -17.28
CA LEU A 241 8.78 -0.31 -16.46
C LEU A 241 10.07 -0.95 -15.88
N LYS A 242 11.17 -0.95 -16.63
CA LYS A 242 12.47 -1.36 -16.08
C LYS A 242 12.91 -0.46 -14.92
N ASN A 243 12.74 0.85 -15.05
CA ASN A 243 13.09 1.80 -13.99
C ASN A 243 12.23 1.57 -12.74
N ILE A 244 10.94 1.24 -12.90
CA ILE A 244 10.07 0.86 -11.79
C ILE A 244 10.54 -0.45 -11.15
N ALA A 245 10.87 -1.46 -11.93
CA ALA A 245 11.37 -2.74 -11.41
C ALA A 245 12.67 -2.57 -10.62
N GLN A 246 13.63 -1.80 -11.16
CA GLN A 246 14.87 -1.47 -10.47
C GLN A 246 14.59 -0.74 -9.16
N ARG A 247 13.72 0.28 -9.19
CA ARG A 247 13.35 1.02 -7.99
C ARG A 247 12.72 0.12 -6.92
N LEU A 248 11.85 -0.81 -7.30
CA LEU A 248 11.25 -1.76 -6.37
C LEU A 248 12.29 -2.70 -5.75
N ALA A 249 13.25 -3.18 -6.54
CA ALA A 249 14.35 -4.02 -6.06
C ALA A 249 15.26 -3.24 -5.09
N ASP A 250 15.63 -2.00 -5.44
CA ASP A 250 16.47 -1.15 -4.60
C ASP A 250 15.78 -0.79 -3.29
N ASP A 251 14.52 -0.38 -3.34
CA ASP A 251 13.72 -0.06 -2.16
C ASP A 251 13.58 -1.27 -1.24
N HIS A 252 13.30 -2.45 -1.80
CA HIS A 252 13.23 -3.70 -1.03
C HIS A 252 14.57 -4.03 -0.37
N HIS A 253 15.67 -3.91 -1.11
CA HIS A 253 17.01 -4.13 -0.56
C HIS A 253 17.35 -3.14 0.57
N LEU A 254 17.06 -1.86 0.36
CA LEU A 254 17.26 -0.82 1.38
C LEU A 254 16.42 -1.04 2.64
N MET A 255 15.28 -1.71 2.51
CA MET A 255 14.39 -2.03 3.63
C MET A 255 14.77 -3.31 4.36
N ALA A 256 15.65 -4.15 3.79
CA ALA A 256 16.00 -5.46 4.33
C ALA A 256 16.60 -5.41 5.77
N ASP A 257 17.27 -4.31 6.13
CA ASP A 257 17.86 -4.10 7.45
C ASP A 257 17.08 -3.12 8.33
N ARG A 258 15.81 -2.82 7.96
CA ARG A 258 14.94 -1.95 8.73
C ARG A 258 13.87 -2.74 9.45
N TYR A 259 13.45 -2.19 10.59
CA TYR A 259 12.28 -2.69 11.27
C TYR A 259 11.01 -2.13 10.65
N GLU A 260 10.08 -3.00 10.35
CA GLU A 260 8.68 -2.68 10.19
C GLU A 260 8.04 -2.71 11.58
N VAL A 261 7.71 -1.54 12.10
CA VAL A 261 7.07 -1.40 13.41
C VAL A 261 5.59 -1.18 13.21
N GLU A 262 4.79 -2.13 13.67
CA GLU A 262 3.32 -2.05 13.64
C GLU A 262 2.80 -1.49 14.95
N PHE A 263 1.80 -0.62 14.88
CA PHE A 263 1.17 -0.04 16.05
C PHE A 263 -0.32 0.24 15.84
N SER A 264 -1.08 0.27 16.95
CA SER A 264 -2.49 0.62 16.96
C SER A 264 -2.68 2.13 16.88
N GLY A 265 -2.86 2.66 15.66
CA GLY A 265 -3.03 4.09 15.39
C GLY A 265 -4.48 4.55 15.40
N ASP A 266 -4.70 5.87 15.36
CA ASP A 266 -6.03 6.46 15.25
C ASP A 266 -6.46 6.54 13.77
N ALA A 267 -7.60 5.94 13.45
CA ALA A 267 -8.16 5.92 12.10
C ALA A 267 -8.53 7.32 11.57
N LYS A 268 -8.72 8.29 12.46
CA LYS A 268 -9.12 9.67 12.10
C LYS A 268 -7.93 10.54 11.71
N LEU A 269 -6.71 10.15 12.10
CA LEU A 269 -5.50 10.91 11.82
C LEU A 269 -4.94 10.53 10.46
N LEU A 270 -5.09 11.41 9.48
CA LEU A 270 -4.66 11.18 8.09
C LEU A 270 -3.16 11.38 7.89
N GLN A 271 -2.58 12.38 8.56
CA GLN A 271 -1.15 12.72 8.49
C GLN A 271 -0.61 13.06 9.88
N PRO A 272 -0.61 12.10 10.81
CA PRO A 272 -0.13 12.35 12.17
C PRO A 272 1.39 12.50 12.19
N THR A 273 1.89 13.25 13.18
CA THR A 273 3.29 13.21 13.54
C THR A 273 3.57 11.94 14.33
N VAL A 274 4.34 11.01 13.74
CA VAL A 274 4.71 9.76 14.40
C VAL A 274 6.16 9.86 14.88
N ILE A 275 6.39 9.60 16.16
CA ILE A 275 7.71 9.52 16.77
C ILE A 275 7.92 8.11 17.27
N VAL A 276 9.04 7.50 16.89
CA VAL A 276 9.45 6.18 17.37
C VAL A 276 10.73 6.34 18.19
N THR A 277 10.78 5.70 19.34
CA THR A 277 11.99 5.58 20.15
C THR A 277 12.24 4.11 20.47
N ALA A 278 13.49 3.73 20.70
CA ALA A 278 13.85 2.40 21.13
C ALA A 278 14.56 2.44 22.49
N ALA A 279 14.42 1.35 23.24
CA ALA A 279 15.14 1.16 24.48
C ALA A 279 16.63 0.87 24.21
N GLY A 280 17.52 1.44 25.04
CA GLY A 280 18.97 1.24 24.97
C GLY A 280 19.74 2.54 24.76
N ASN A 281 20.88 2.67 25.44
CA ASN A 281 21.68 3.90 25.43
C ASN A 281 22.48 4.10 24.12
N ASP A 282 22.68 3.03 23.34
CA ASP A 282 23.48 3.04 22.11
C ASP A 282 22.64 2.89 20.83
N VAL A 283 21.30 2.90 20.94
CA VAL A 283 20.42 2.76 19.78
C VAL A 283 20.09 4.14 19.19
N ARG A 284 20.49 4.35 17.95
CA ARG A 284 20.05 5.52 17.17
C ARG A 284 19.02 5.08 16.15
N LEU A 285 17.83 5.68 16.22
CA LEU A 285 16.79 5.42 15.26
C LEU A 285 16.78 6.49 14.16
N GLN A 286 16.68 6.03 12.92
CA GLN A 286 16.40 6.88 11.78
C GLN A 286 15.04 6.45 11.22
N MET A 287 14.03 7.28 11.42
CA MET A 287 12.75 7.10 10.79
C MET A 287 12.81 7.53 9.33
N SER A 288 12.39 6.65 8.46
CA SER A 288 12.04 7.05 7.11
C SER A 288 10.53 7.23 7.07
N PRO A 289 10.01 8.44 6.76
CA PRO A 289 8.59 8.59 6.54
C PRO A 289 8.21 7.73 5.34
N ARG A 290 7.53 6.65 5.59
CA ARG A 290 6.92 5.72 4.64
C ARG A 290 7.82 5.01 3.63
N ARG A 291 8.96 5.56 3.19
CA ARG A 291 9.98 4.96 2.31
C ARG A 291 11.20 5.86 2.15
N PRO A 292 12.37 5.30 1.85
CA PRO A 292 13.40 6.07 1.23
C PRO A 292 12.96 6.33 -0.23
N PHE A 293 12.49 7.56 -0.48
CA PHE A 293 12.31 8.23 -1.79
C PHE A 293 11.61 7.49 -2.93
#